data_c186dc30c68815059b44e52df21099ef
#
_entry.id   c186dc30c68815059b44e52df21099ef
#
_cell.length_a   1.000
_cell.length_b   1.000
_cell.length_c   1.000
_cell.angle_alpha   90.00
_cell.angle_beta   90.00
_cell.angle_gamma   90.00
#
_symmetry.space_group_name_H-M   'P 1'
#
loop_
_entity.id
_entity.type
_entity.pdbx_description
1 polymer ?
#
loop_
_entity_poly.entity_id
_entity_poly.type
_entity_poly.pdbx_seq_one_letter_code
_entity_poly.pdbx_strand_id
1 'polypeptide(L)'
;MPIEDVAKERGDAPQWFQLYLFPEHKEVERLLDRAAGLGFTALELTVDNQVYGWSPRAARAPHIPVDHIRNVNMPGAPMARTAYDPAHLGKVMFPTTWRDIEWLVKRSPMPVIVKGVLRADDAKRAVEIGVKGVVVSNHGGRHLDTSVTTAAALPEIAAALKGKAEVYVDGGIRRGTDILKALALGARAVQVGRPPLWGLAVHGADGVAAVMDHLRAELLRAMQLCGVASPQDATPDLVGT
;
A
#
# COMPACT_ATOMS: atom_id res chain seq x y z
N MET A 1 16.65 8.16 -1.27
CA MET A 1 16.67 8.42 -2.74
C MET A 1 15.71 9.56 -3.02
N PRO A 2 16.09 10.58 -3.79
CA PRO A 2 15.18 11.61 -4.28
C PRO A 2 14.09 11.03 -5.19
N ILE A 3 12.89 11.62 -5.17
CA ILE A 3 11.78 11.14 -6.02
C ILE A 3 12.08 11.34 -7.53
N GLU A 4 12.93 12.31 -7.87
CA GLU A 4 13.40 12.53 -9.24
C GLU A 4 14.17 11.32 -9.78
N ASP A 5 15.02 10.72 -8.96
CA ASP A 5 15.80 9.55 -9.37
C ASP A 5 14.87 8.33 -9.56
N VAL A 6 13.88 8.18 -8.68
CA VAL A 6 12.86 7.13 -8.82
C VAL A 6 12.02 7.34 -10.08
N ALA A 7 11.64 8.59 -10.38
CA ALA A 7 10.85 8.90 -11.57
C ALA A 7 11.60 8.62 -12.88
N LYS A 8 12.92 8.80 -12.92
CA LYS A 8 13.76 8.50 -14.10
C LYS A 8 13.78 7.01 -14.44
N GLU A 9 13.78 6.15 -13.41
CA GLU A 9 13.92 4.70 -13.59
C GLU A 9 12.62 4.00 -14.04
N ARG A 10 11.47 4.67 -14.01
CA ARG A 10 10.18 4.03 -14.32
C ARG A 10 9.95 3.73 -15.80
N GLY A 11 10.64 4.43 -16.74
CA GLY A 11 10.26 4.44 -18.14
C GLY A 11 8.82 4.90 -18.34
N ASP A 12 8.01 4.17 -19.13
CA ASP A 12 6.59 4.45 -19.38
C ASP A 12 5.63 3.79 -18.38
N ALA A 13 6.14 3.08 -17.37
CA ALA A 13 5.30 2.40 -16.38
C ALA A 13 4.57 3.40 -15.47
N PRO A 14 3.28 3.17 -15.14
CA PRO A 14 2.59 4.00 -14.16
C PRO A 14 3.26 3.88 -12.80
N GLN A 15 3.37 5.00 -12.09
CA GLN A 15 4.01 5.07 -10.79
C GLN A 15 3.12 5.82 -9.82
N TRP A 16 2.88 5.25 -8.63
CA TRP A 16 2.10 5.88 -7.57
C TRP A 16 3.04 6.43 -6.51
N PHE A 17 2.65 7.56 -5.95
CA PHE A 17 3.38 8.21 -4.87
C PHE A 17 2.75 7.86 -3.53
N GLN A 18 3.48 7.18 -2.63
CA GLN A 18 2.98 6.86 -1.29
C GLN A 18 3.29 8.01 -0.33
N LEU A 19 2.29 8.36 0.49
CA LEU A 19 2.37 9.41 1.49
C LEU A 19 1.86 8.94 2.85
N TYR A 20 2.59 9.28 3.91
CA TYR A 20 2.04 9.49 5.25
C TYR A 20 1.77 10.98 5.39
N LEU A 21 0.58 11.37 5.87
CA LEU A 21 0.24 12.78 5.97
C LEU A 21 0.95 13.42 7.16
N PHE A 22 1.74 14.44 6.87
CA PHE A 22 2.45 15.24 7.87
C PHE A 22 1.60 16.45 8.27
N PRO A 23 1.76 16.98 9.52
CA PRO A 23 1.03 18.17 9.97
C PRO A 23 1.34 19.44 9.16
N GLU A 24 2.52 19.53 8.57
CA GLU A 24 3.00 20.66 7.80
C GLU A 24 2.41 20.65 6.38
N HIS A 25 1.14 21.00 6.25
CA HIS A 25 0.38 20.96 4.98
C HIS A 25 1.08 21.65 3.82
N LYS A 26 1.78 22.77 4.05
CA LYS A 26 2.53 23.45 2.97
C LYS A 26 3.65 22.60 2.37
N GLU A 27 4.32 21.80 3.19
CA GLU A 27 5.36 20.89 2.70
C GLU A 27 4.74 19.70 1.97
N VAL A 28 3.59 19.22 2.45
CA VAL A 28 2.81 18.20 1.74
C VAL A 28 2.40 18.71 0.36
N GLU A 29 1.86 19.93 0.26
CA GLU A 29 1.48 20.56 -1.02
C GLU A 29 2.64 20.60 -2.01
N ARG A 30 3.81 21.10 -1.56
CA ARG A 30 5.02 21.14 -2.41
C ARG A 30 5.43 19.75 -2.91
N LEU A 31 5.32 18.75 -2.03
CA LEU A 31 5.68 17.38 -2.37
C LEU A 31 4.70 16.78 -3.39
N LEU A 32 3.40 17.08 -3.26
CA LEU A 32 2.37 16.65 -4.20
C LEU A 32 2.56 17.27 -5.58
N ASP A 33 2.80 18.60 -5.64
CA ASP A 33 3.04 19.31 -6.90
C ASP A 33 4.31 18.79 -7.59
N ARG A 34 5.36 18.53 -6.80
CA ARG A 34 6.62 17.94 -7.27
C ARG A 34 6.41 16.52 -7.82
N ALA A 35 5.68 15.66 -7.10
CA ALA A 35 5.37 14.30 -7.57
C ALA A 35 4.54 14.30 -8.86
N ALA A 36 3.50 15.14 -8.92
CA ALA A 36 2.69 15.29 -10.14
C ALA A 36 3.51 15.81 -11.31
N GLY A 37 4.36 16.81 -11.10
CA GLY A 37 5.27 17.35 -12.12
C GLY A 37 6.28 16.32 -12.66
N LEU A 38 6.62 15.31 -11.87
CA LEU A 38 7.44 14.18 -12.26
C LEU A 38 6.65 13.04 -12.94
N GLY A 39 5.33 13.20 -13.07
CA GLY A 39 4.47 12.24 -13.77
C GLY A 39 4.04 11.05 -12.94
N PHE A 40 4.04 11.13 -11.60
CA PHE A 40 3.33 10.16 -10.78
C PHE A 40 1.84 10.22 -11.09
N THR A 41 1.18 9.07 -11.21
CA THR A 41 -0.18 8.96 -11.75
C THR A 41 -1.27 8.84 -10.68
N ALA A 42 -0.89 8.55 -9.44
CA ALA A 42 -1.80 8.50 -8.30
C ALA A 42 -1.05 8.77 -7.00
N LEU A 43 -1.80 9.23 -6.00
CA LEU A 43 -1.36 9.38 -4.62
C LEU A 43 -1.94 8.25 -3.76
N GLU A 44 -1.09 7.45 -3.13
CA GLU A 44 -1.48 6.45 -2.13
C GLU A 44 -1.27 7.00 -0.72
N LEU A 45 -2.34 7.42 -0.07
CA LEU A 45 -2.33 7.85 1.32
C LEU A 45 -2.44 6.65 2.25
N THR A 46 -1.43 6.42 3.07
CA THR A 46 -1.44 5.35 4.08
C THR A 46 -2.00 5.87 5.41
N VAL A 47 -3.09 5.23 5.90
CA VAL A 47 -3.83 5.69 7.09
C VAL A 47 -3.80 4.72 8.28
N ASP A 48 -3.21 3.57 8.13
CA ASP A 48 -3.13 2.54 9.18
C ASP A 48 -1.89 2.67 10.08
N ASN A 49 -1.14 3.75 9.96
CA ASN A 49 0.08 4.02 10.73
C ASN A 49 -0.06 5.26 11.65
N GLN A 50 -1.19 5.36 12.36
CA GLN A 50 -1.47 6.45 13.30
C GLN A 50 -0.50 6.45 14.50
N VAL A 51 -0.15 5.24 14.95
CA VAL A 51 0.83 4.98 16.00
C VAL A 51 1.75 3.85 15.56
N TYR A 52 2.92 3.76 16.16
CA TYR A 52 3.82 2.63 15.89
C TYR A 52 3.21 1.30 16.30
N GLY A 53 3.22 0.34 15.41
CA GLY A 53 2.93 -1.06 15.72
C GLY A 53 3.99 -1.65 16.65
N TRP A 54 3.57 -2.55 17.52
CA TRP A 54 4.46 -3.29 18.41
C TRP A 54 4.79 -4.67 17.83
N SER A 55 6.07 -4.98 17.71
CA SER A 55 6.56 -6.31 17.32
C SER A 55 7.56 -6.85 18.36
N PRO A 56 7.17 -7.86 19.16
CA PRO A 56 8.07 -8.45 20.15
C PRO A 56 9.37 -8.99 19.55
N ARG A 57 9.31 -9.51 18.30
CA ARG A 57 10.50 -9.99 17.58
C ARG A 57 11.47 -8.85 17.27
N ALA A 58 10.96 -7.75 16.75
CA ALA A 58 11.78 -6.60 16.39
C ALA A 58 12.31 -5.88 17.65
N ALA A 59 11.54 -5.86 18.74
CA ALA A 59 11.99 -5.32 20.02
C ALA A 59 13.17 -6.09 20.63
N ARG A 60 13.29 -7.38 20.30
CA ARG A 60 14.44 -8.22 20.72
C ARG A 60 15.60 -8.22 19.74
N ALA A 61 15.41 -7.65 18.54
CA ALA A 61 16.48 -7.57 17.55
C ALA A 61 17.52 -6.52 17.95
N PRO A 62 18.78 -6.69 17.56
CA PRO A 62 19.81 -5.65 17.77
C PRO A 62 19.35 -4.34 17.12
N HIS A 63 19.59 -3.24 17.81
CA HIS A 63 19.33 -1.91 17.25
C HIS A 63 20.28 -1.66 16.09
N ILE A 64 19.72 -1.37 14.93
CA ILE A 64 20.48 -0.93 13.74
C ILE A 64 20.46 0.60 13.74
N PRO A 65 21.61 1.27 13.94
CA PRO A 65 21.67 2.72 13.86
C PRO A 65 21.22 3.23 12.50
N VAL A 66 20.30 4.18 12.48
CA VAL A 66 19.77 4.80 11.25
C VAL A 66 20.13 6.28 11.16
N ASP A 67 21.10 6.73 11.96
CA ASP A 67 21.50 8.14 12.06
C ASP A 67 22.07 8.71 10.74
N HIS A 68 22.53 7.84 9.86
CA HIS A 68 22.98 8.19 8.51
C HIS A 68 21.85 8.33 7.48
N ILE A 69 20.64 7.87 7.81
CA ILE A 69 19.49 7.98 6.90
C ILE A 69 18.93 9.40 6.98
N ARG A 70 18.64 9.99 5.81
CA ARG A 70 18.05 11.32 5.69
C ARG A 70 16.75 11.24 4.88
N ASN A 71 15.77 12.03 5.28
CA ASN A 71 14.57 12.24 4.47
C ASN A 71 14.86 13.30 3.40
N VAL A 72 15.34 12.85 2.25
CA VAL A 72 15.77 13.74 1.16
C VAL A 72 14.61 14.42 0.43
N ASN A 73 13.41 13.87 0.54
CA ASN A 73 12.21 14.42 -0.10
C ASN A 73 11.50 15.46 0.78
N MET A 74 11.67 15.36 2.09
CA MET A 74 11.16 16.30 3.11
C MET A 74 12.26 16.55 4.16
N PRO A 75 13.22 17.43 3.91
CA PRO A 75 14.41 17.59 4.76
C PRO A 75 14.13 18.00 6.20
N GLY A 76 12.98 18.64 6.48
CA GLY A 76 12.55 19.03 7.83
C GLY A 76 11.70 17.99 8.55
N ALA A 77 11.27 16.94 7.88
CA ALA A 77 10.42 15.93 8.50
C ALA A 77 11.21 15.09 9.52
N PRO A 78 10.61 14.83 10.70
CA PRO A 78 11.26 13.99 11.70
C PRO A 78 11.45 12.57 11.14
N MET A 79 12.69 12.07 11.26
CA MET A 79 12.94 10.64 11.01
C MET A 79 12.43 9.84 12.20
N ALA A 80 11.62 8.83 11.93
CA ALA A 80 11.29 7.83 12.90
C ALA A 80 12.55 7.07 13.33
N ARG A 81 13.10 7.41 14.50
CA ARG A 81 14.39 6.86 14.96
C ARG A 81 14.37 5.36 15.14
N THR A 82 13.32 4.79 15.65
CA THR A 82 13.00 3.34 15.58
C THR A 82 11.54 3.14 15.95
N ALA A 83 10.84 2.24 15.27
CA ALA A 83 9.48 1.84 15.61
C ALA A 83 9.37 1.14 16.98
N TYR A 84 10.50 0.86 17.65
CA TYR A 84 10.59 0.01 18.85
C TYR A 84 11.23 0.71 20.04
N ASP A 85 11.48 2.00 19.94
CA ASP A 85 11.87 2.78 21.12
C ASP A 85 10.67 2.93 22.06
N PRO A 86 10.77 2.42 23.32
CA PRO A 86 9.68 2.55 24.30
C PRO A 86 9.24 4.01 24.53
N ALA A 87 10.13 4.98 24.33
CA ALA A 87 9.81 6.40 24.42
C ALA A 87 8.83 6.89 23.34
N HIS A 88 8.61 6.11 22.29
CA HIS A 88 7.68 6.41 21.21
C HIS A 88 6.39 5.58 21.26
N LEU A 89 6.26 4.65 22.22
CA LEU A 89 5.03 3.89 22.39
C LEU A 89 3.85 4.83 22.67
N GLY A 90 2.78 4.66 21.88
CA GLY A 90 1.56 5.45 22.03
C GLY A 90 1.63 6.88 21.51
N LYS A 91 2.78 7.36 21.01
CA LYS A 91 2.83 8.65 20.31
C LYS A 91 2.17 8.56 18.97
N VAL A 92 1.26 9.48 18.70
CA VAL A 92 0.65 9.63 17.38
C VAL A 92 1.72 10.12 16.40
N MET A 93 1.94 9.37 15.33
CA MET A 93 2.98 9.66 14.35
C MET A 93 2.47 10.47 13.17
N PHE A 94 1.34 10.03 12.63
CA PHE A 94 0.73 10.62 11.45
C PHE A 94 -0.78 10.79 11.73
N PRO A 95 -1.17 11.81 12.51
CA PRO A 95 -2.55 12.00 12.95
C PRO A 95 -3.44 12.39 11.77
N THR A 96 -3.87 11.40 11.02
CA THR A 96 -4.72 11.60 9.84
C THR A 96 -6.19 11.43 10.22
N THR A 97 -6.96 12.49 10.07
CA THR A 97 -8.42 12.50 10.27
C THR A 97 -9.17 12.47 8.94
N TRP A 98 -10.49 12.25 8.98
CA TRP A 98 -11.34 12.35 7.79
C TRP A 98 -11.31 13.74 7.13
N ARG A 99 -11.14 14.81 7.92
CA ARG A 99 -10.99 16.18 7.41
C ARG A 99 -9.68 16.36 6.63
N ASP A 100 -8.63 15.70 7.08
CA ASP A 100 -7.34 15.73 6.41
C ASP A 100 -7.40 14.97 5.07
N ILE A 101 -8.12 13.84 5.03
CA ILE A 101 -8.37 13.10 3.78
C ILE A 101 -9.18 13.98 2.81
N GLU A 102 -10.23 14.64 3.28
CA GLU A 102 -11.04 15.56 2.46
C GLU A 102 -10.20 16.72 1.92
N TRP A 103 -9.36 17.32 2.76
CA TRP A 103 -8.42 18.36 2.33
C TRP A 103 -7.47 17.83 1.26
N LEU A 104 -6.88 16.65 1.47
CA LEU A 104 -5.94 16.03 0.54
C LEU A 104 -6.58 15.73 -0.81
N VAL A 105 -7.80 15.19 -0.82
CA VAL A 105 -8.56 14.91 -2.06
C VAL A 105 -8.81 16.19 -2.86
N LYS A 106 -9.14 17.30 -2.18
CA LYS A 106 -9.36 18.60 -2.83
C LYS A 106 -8.07 19.24 -3.34
N ARG A 107 -6.95 19.01 -2.65
CA ARG A 107 -5.66 19.65 -2.95
C ARG A 107 -4.80 18.86 -3.94
N SER A 108 -4.92 17.54 -3.94
CA SER A 108 -4.05 16.69 -4.75
C SER A 108 -4.32 16.88 -6.25
N PRO A 109 -3.27 17.11 -7.05
CA PRO A 109 -3.39 17.10 -8.52
C PRO A 109 -3.53 15.69 -9.09
N MET A 110 -3.37 14.67 -8.26
CA MET A 110 -3.48 13.25 -8.63
C MET A 110 -4.69 12.61 -7.98
N PRO A 111 -5.31 11.57 -8.57
CA PRO A 111 -6.33 10.77 -7.89
C PRO A 111 -5.77 10.19 -6.58
N VAL A 112 -6.56 10.28 -5.51
CA VAL A 112 -6.19 9.79 -4.18
C VAL A 112 -6.72 8.38 -3.98
N ILE A 113 -5.85 7.49 -3.54
CA ILE A 113 -6.13 6.12 -3.11
C ILE A 113 -5.80 6.05 -1.62
N VAL A 114 -6.67 5.47 -0.80
CA VAL A 114 -6.44 5.32 0.64
C VAL A 114 -6.06 3.88 0.95
N LYS A 115 -4.91 3.70 1.60
CA LYS A 115 -4.37 2.38 1.99
C LYS A 115 -4.46 2.19 3.50
N GLY A 116 -4.87 0.98 3.92
CA GLY A 116 -5.02 0.63 5.33
C GLY A 116 -6.48 0.50 5.77
N VAL A 117 -7.38 0.25 4.81
CA VAL A 117 -8.82 0.11 5.07
C VAL A 117 -9.17 -1.35 5.27
N LEU A 118 -9.88 -1.67 6.38
CA LEU A 118 -10.32 -3.04 6.72
C LEU A 118 -11.83 -3.11 6.98
N ARG A 119 -12.55 -1.99 6.91
CA ARG A 119 -13.99 -1.91 7.18
C ARG A 119 -14.73 -1.32 5.98
N ALA A 120 -15.89 -1.89 5.70
CA ALA A 120 -16.72 -1.46 4.57
C ALA A 120 -17.31 -0.06 4.75
N ASP A 121 -17.63 0.33 5.99
CA ASP A 121 -18.15 1.67 6.31
C ASP A 121 -17.07 2.76 6.10
N ASP A 122 -15.81 2.49 6.50
CA ASP A 122 -14.69 3.39 6.23
C ASP A 122 -14.41 3.50 4.73
N ALA A 123 -14.48 2.39 4.00
CA ALA A 123 -14.33 2.39 2.54
C ALA A 123 -15.41 3.23 1.84
N LYS A 124 -16.68 3.10 2.25
CA LYS A 124 -17.78 3.92 1.73
C LYS A 124 -17.55 5.40 2.01
N ARG A 125 -17.20 5.74 3.25
CA ARG A 125 -16.92 7.12 3.65
C ARG A 125 -15.75 7.73 2.86
N ALA A 126 -14.68 6.98 2.63
CA ALA A 126 -13.57 7.44 1.80
C ALA A 126 -14.02 7.79 0.38
N VAL A 127 -14.87 6.96 -0.23
CA VAL A 127 -15.41 7.19 -1.57
C VAL A 127 -16.37 8.39 -1.60
N GLU A 128 -17.19 8.60 -0.59
CA GLU A 128 -18.08 9.76 -0.43
C GLU A 128 -17.29 11.07 -0.38
N ILE A 129 -16.11 11.06 0.20
CA ILE A 129 -15.16 12.20 0.23
C ILE A 129 -14.52 12.45 -1.14
N GLY A 130 -14.56 11.47 -2.06
CA GLY A 130 -13.99 11.61 -3.41
C GLY A 130 -12.73 10.79 -3.68
N VAL A 131 -12.33 9.90 -2.75
CA VAL A 131 -11.26 8.93 -2.95
C VAL A 131 -11.59 8.02 -4.14
N LYS A 132 -10.61 7.75 -5.00
CA LYS A 132 -10.79 7.00 -6.25
C LYS A 132 -10.51 5.51 -6.14
N GLY A 133 -9.85 5.11 -5.06
CA GLY A 133 -9.57 3.70 -4.78
C GLY A 133 -9.23 3.47 -3.32
N VAL A 134 -9.39 2.23 -2.89
CA VAL A 134 -8.99 1.79 -1.55
C VAL A 134 -8.07 0.58 -1.65
N VAL A 135 -7.05 0.53 -0.82
CA VAL A 135 -6.23 -0.66 -0.63
C VAL A 135 -6.66 -1.32 0.67
N VAL A 136 -7.26 -2.51 0.55
CA VAL A 136 -7.59 -3.38 1.69
C VAL A 136 -6.27 -3.89 2.25
N SER A 137 -5.89 -3.39 3.41
CA SER A 137 -4.55 -3.60 3.98
C SER A 137 -4.58 -3.61 5.49
N ASN A 138 -3.84 -4.54 6.09
CA ASN A 138 -3.48 -4.54 7.51
C ASN A 138 -1.95 -4.31 7.69
N HIS A 139 -1.34 -3.66 6.71
CA HIS A 139 0.10 -3.39 6.68
C HIS A 139 0.98 -4.64 6.83
N GLY A 140 0.50 -5.78 6.35
CA GLY A 140 1.17 -7.07 6.48
C GLY A 140 1.26 -7.57 7.94
N GLY A 141 0.29 -7.19 8.79
CA GLY A 141 0.22 -7.55 10.21
C GLY A 141 1.26 -6.82 11.08
N ARG A 142 1.76 -5.66 10.62
CA ARG A 142 2.87 -4.96 11.28
C ARG A 142 2.43 -3.93 12.32
N HIS A 143 1.17 -3.52 12.32
CA HIS A 143 0.64 -2.50 13.25
C HIS A 143 -0.20 -3.13 14.36
N LEU A 144 -1.45 -3.46 14.08
CA LEU A 144 -2.32 -4.11 15.05
C LEU A 144 -2.17 -5.64 14.91
N ASP A 145 -1.68 -6.28 15.96
CA ASP A 145 -1.64 -7.74 16.04
C ASP A 145 -3.07 -8.30 16.08
N THR A 146 -3.26 -9.50 15.54
CA THR A 146 -4.57 -10.18 15.46
C THR A 146 -5.68 -9.43 14.70
N SER A 147 -5.31 -8.41 13.91
CA SER A 147 -6.27 -7.78 13.00
C SER A 147 -6.83 -8.76 11.97
N VAL A 148 -8.02 -8.47 11.45
CA VAL A 148 -8.64 -9.28 10.38
C VAL A 148 -7.68 -9.41 9.18
N THR A 149 -7.68 -10.58 8.54
CA THR A 149 -6.90 -10.78 7.33
C THR A 149 -7.51 -9.99 6.17
N THR A 150 -6.66 -9.50 5.29
CA THR A 150 -7.12 -8.71 4.13
C THR A 150 -7.95 -9.55 3.16
N ALA A 151 -7.65 -10.86 3.05
CA ALA A 151 -8.45 -11.79 2.27
C ALA A 151 -9.89 -11.95 2.82
N ALA A 152 -10.08 -11.88 4.14
CA ALA A 152 -11.42 -11.94 4.75
C ALA A 152 -12.18 -10.61 4.63
N ALA A 153 -11.50 -9.47 4.71
CA ALA A 153 -12.12 -8.15 4.59
C ALA A 153 -12.47 -7.77 3.14
N LEU A 154 -11.72 -8.29 2.17
CA LEU A 154 -11.83 -7.90 0.76
C LEU A 154 -13.24 -8.07 0.16
N PRO A 155 -13.93 -9.21 0.30
CA PRO A 155 -15.25 -9.40 -0.33
C PRO A 155 -16.29 -8.40 0.15
N GLU A 156 -16.32 -8.13 1.46
CA GLU A 156 -17.25 -7.17 2.06
C GLU A 156 -17.02 -5.76 1.52
N ILE A 157 -15.76 -5.33 1.46
CA ILE A 157 -15.38 -3.99 0.98
C ILE A 157 -15.70 -3.87 -0.52
N ALA A 158 -15.35 -4.86 -1.34
CA ALA A 158 -15.64 -4.86 -2.77
C ALA A 158 -17.16 -4.79 -3.04
N ALA A 159 -17.95 -5.59 -2.33
CA ALA A 159 -19.41 -5.56 -2.43
C ALA A 159 -19.99 -4.21 -1.96
N ALA A 160 -19.42 -3.61 -0.93
CA ALA A 160 -19.88 -2.33 -0.39
C ALA A 160 -19.65 -1.16 -1.34
N LEU A 161 -18.58 -1.18 -2.10
CA LEU A 161 -18.25 -0.12 -3.05
C LEU A 161 -18.95 -0.27 -4.41
N LYS A 162 -19.32 -1.48 -4.80
CA LYS A 162 -20.12 -1.76 -6.02
C LYS A 162 -19.58 -1.06 -7.28
N GLY A 163 -18.27 -1.03 -7.47
CA GLY A 163 -17.63 -0.39 -8.61
C GLY A 163 -17.56 1.14 -8.58
N LYS A 164 -17.98 1.79 -7.48
CA LYS A 164 -17.87 3.27 -7.34
C LYS A 164 -16.42 3.75 -7.17
N ALA A 165 -15.54 2.89 -6.75
CA ALA A 165 -14.10 3.12 -6.65
C ALA A 165 -13.35 1.81 -6.90
N GLU A 166 -12.08 1.90 -7.24
CA GLU A 166 -11.24 0.72 -7.42
C GLU A 166 -10.87 0.12 -6.06
N VAL A 167 -10.84 -1.20 -6.00
CA VAL A 167 -10.43 -1.94 -4.80
C VAL A 167 -9.14 -2.67 -5.09
N TYR A 168 -8.14 -2.42 -4.27
CA TYR A 168 -6.86 -3.10 -4.28
C TYR A 168 -6.67 -3.86 -2.98
N VAL A 169 -5.74 -4.78 -2.94
CA VAL A 169 -5.44 -5.54 -1.72
C VAL A 169 -3.95 -5.81 -1.60
N ASP A 170 -3.45 -5.78 -0.37
CA ASP A 170 -2.14 -6.30 -0.02
C ASP A 170 -2.21 -7.32 1.13
N GLY A 171 -1.07 -7.82 1.52
CA GLY A 171 -0.94 -8.75 2.64
C GLY A 171 -1.14 -10.22 2.25
N GLY A 172 -0.18 -11.04 2.58
CA GLY A 172 -0.25 -12.49 2.36
C GLY A 172 0.05 -12.96 0.93
N ILE A 173 0.13 -12.12 -0.06
CA ILE A 173 0.41 -12.50 -1.46
C ILE A 173 1.82 -13.08 -1.58
N ARG A 174 1.89 -14.35 -1.99
CA ARG A 174 3.13 -15.15 -2.13
C ARG A 174 3.17 -15.98 -3.41
N ARG A 175 2.02 -16.30 -3.96
CA ARG A 175 1.83 -17.18 -5.11
C ARG A 175 0.90 -16.56 -6.13
N GLY A 176 1.01 -16.98 -7.38
CA GLY A 176 0.05 -16.57 -8.42
C GLY A 176 -1.41 -16.95 -8.11
N THR A 177 -1.61 -18.06 -7.38
CA THR A 177 -2.94 -18.46 -6.90
C THR A 177 -3.53 -17.48 -5.88
N ASP A 178 -2.70 -16.82 -5.06
CA ASP A 178 -3.18 -15.79 -4.13
C ASP A 178 -3.68 -14.56 -4.92
N ILE A 179 -2.98 -14.21 -6.00
CA ILE A 179 -3.38 -13.13 -6.90
C ILE A 179 -4.73 -13.46 -7.55
N LEU A 180 -4.87 -14.65 -8.13
CA LEU A 180 -6.12 -15.07 -8.77
C LEU A 180 -7.31 -15.04 -7.80
N LYS A 181 -7.12 -15.54 -6.57
CA LYS A 181 -8.14 -15.48 -5.51
C LYS A 181 -8.52 -14.05 -5.15
N ALA A 182 -7.53 -13.16 -5.02
CA ALA A 182 -7.79 -11.75 -4.72
C ALA A 182 -8.61 -11.07 -5.83
N LEU A 183 -8.28 -11.34 -7.10
CA LEU A 183 -9.06 -10.84 -8.24
C LEU A 183 -10.49 -11.39 -8.22
N ALA A 184 -10.66 -12.69 -8.01
CA ALA A 184 -11.96 -13.35 -7.90
C ALA A 184 -12.83 -12.78 -6.76
N LEU A 185 -12.21 -12.35 -5.66
CA LEU A 185 -12.88 -11.73 -4.51
C LEU A 185 -13.14 -10.22 -4.68
N GLY A 186 -12.87 -9.67 -5.85
CA GLY A 186 -13.23 -8.31 -6.22
C GLY A 186 -12.12 -7.27 -6.18
N ALA A 187 -10.86 -7.69 -6.02
CA ALA A 187 -9.74 -6.77 -6.19
C ALA A 187 -9.49 -6.47 -7.68
N ARG A 188 -9.18 -5.21 -8.00
CA ARG A 188 -8.72 -4.79 -9.34
C ARG A 188 -7.27 -5.23 -9.60
N ALA A 189 -6.44 -5.16 -8.56
CA ALA A 189 -5.05 -5.59 -8.56
C ALA A 189 -4.56 -5.86 -7.13
N VAL A 190 -3.38 -6.45 -7.02
CA VAL A 190 -2.72 -6.73 -5.73
C VAL A 190 -1.43 -5.92 -5.59
N GLN A 191 -1.09 -5.58 -4.35
CA GLN A 191 0.21 -5.04 -4.01
C GLN A 191 1.05 -6.10 -3.27
N VAL A 192 2.34 -6.12 -3.52
CA VAL A 192 3.30 -7.02 -2.88
C VAL A 192 4.39 -6.22 -2.17
N GLY A 193 4.63 -6.50 -0.91
CA GLY A 193 5.64 -5.82 -0.10
C GLY A 193 6.91 -6.65 0.09
N ARG A 194 6.87 -7.66 0.96
CA ARG A 194 8.06 -8.44 1.36
C ARG A 194 8.69 -9.30 0.27
N PRO A 195 7.95 -9.98 -0.63
CA PRO A 195 8.57 -10.81 -1.65
C PRO A 195 9.61 -10.11 -2.52
N PRO A 196 9.35 -8.93 -3.10
CA PRO A 196 10.37 -8.18 -3.83
C PRO A 196 11.59 -7.82 -2.97
N LEU A 197 11.41 -7.52 -1.67
CA LEU A 197 12.52 -7.22 -0.76
C LEU A 197 13.43 -8.44 -0.52
N TRP A 198 12.89 -9.65 -0.50
CA TRP A 198 13.71 -10.86 -0.44
C TRP A 198 14.52 -11.05 -1.72
N GLY A 199 13.92 -10.82 -2.89
CA GLY A 199 14.64 -10.81 -4.16
C GLY A 199 15.75 -9.77 -4.18
N LEU A 200 15.46 -8.56 -3.74
CA LEU A 200 16.44 -7.47 -3.62
C LEU A 200 17.63 -7.86 -2.74
N ALA A 201 17.37 -8.47 -1.59
CA ALA A 201 18.41 -8.89 -0.65
C ALA A 201 19.32 -9.98 -1.21
N VAL A 202 18.80 -10.87 -2.06
CA VAL A 202 19.54 -12.00 -2.62
C VAL A 202 20.32 -11.61 -3.88
N HIS A 203 19.71 -10.83 -4.78
CA HIS A 203 20.29 -10.60 -6.10
C HIS A 203 19.97 -9.19 -6.68
N GLY A 204 19.85 -8.19 -5.82
CA GLY A 204 19.63 -6.81 -6.26
C GLY A 204 18.39 -6.63 -7.12
N ALA A 205 18.48 -5.77 -8.12
CA ALA A 205 17.36 -5.47 -9.04
C ALA A 205 16.88 -6.71 -9.81
N ASP A 206 17.80 -7.56 -10.26
CA ASP A 206 17.46 -8.79 -10.99
C ASP A 206 16.67 -9.76 -10.10
N GLY A 207 16.97 -9.79 -8.80
CA GLY A 207 16.21 -10.57 -7.83
C GLY A 207 14.76 -10.05 -7.66
N VAL A 208 14.55 -8.73 -7.70
CA VAL A 208 13.21 -8.14 -7.72
C VAL A 208 12.46 -8.55 -8.98
N ALA A 209 13.10 -8.40 -10.16
CA ALA A 209 12.51 -8.80 -11.43
C ALA A 209 12.13 -10.28 -11.44
N ALA A 210 13.04 -11.17 -11.01
CA ALA A 210 12.78 -12.61 -10.94
C ALA A 210 11.58 -12.97 -10.04
N VAL A 211 11.41 -12.29 -8.90
CA VAL A 211 10.23 -12.52 -8.03
C VAL A 211 8.95 -12.09 -8.73
N MET A 212 8.93 -10.95 -9.42
CA MET A 212 7.75 -10.47 -10.14
C MET A 212 7.40 -11.38 -11.32
N ASP A 213 8.40 -11.82 -12.08
CA ASP A 213 8.21 -12.76 -13.19
C ASP A 213 7.68 -14.10 -12.71
N HIS A 214 8.18 -14.60 -11.57
CA HIS A 214 7.69 -15.83 -10.97
C HIS A 214 6.21 -15.72 -10.56
N LEU A 215 5.82 -14.64 -9.88
CA LEU A 215 4.42 -14.40 -9.51
C LEU A 215 3.52 -14.31 -10.76
N ARG A 216 3.98 -13.64 -11.81
CA ARG A 216 3.28 -13.52 -13.10
C ARG A 216 3.10 -14.88 -13.77
N ALA A 217 4.17 -15.67 -13.82
CA ALA A 217 4.12 -17.02 -14.43
C ALA A 217 3.18 -17.97 -13.67
N GLU A 218 3.19 -17.90 -12.33
CA GLU A 218 2.26 -18.67 -11.50
C GLU A 218 0.80 -18.22 -11.68
N LEU A 219 0.56 -16.91 -11.77
CA LEU A 219 -0.79 -16.37 -12.04
C LEU A 219 -1.30 -16.88 -13.39
N LEU A 220 -0.50 -16.76 -14.46
CA LEU A 220 -0.87 -17.25 -15.78
C LEU A 220 -1.21 -18.74 -15.77
N ARG A 221 -0.39 -19.55 -15.10
CA ARG A 221 -0.64 -20.99 -14.95
C ARG A 221 -1.93 -21.28 -14.16
N ALA A 222 -2.18 -20.54 -13.08
CA ALA A 222 -3.41 -20.68 -12.30
C ALA A 222 -4.64 -20.33 -13.13
N MET A 223 -4.59 -19.23 -13.89
CA MET A 223 -5.67 -18.84 -14.80
C MET A 223 -5.95 -19.93 -15.86
N GLN A 224 -4.91 -20.46 -16.49
CA GLN A 224 -5.04 -21.54 -17.49
C GLN A 224 -5.69 -22.80 -16.88
N LEU A 225 -5.27 -23.21 -15.69
CA LEU A 225 -5.81 -24.38 -15.00
C LEU A 225 -7.26 -24.20 -14.55
N CYS A 226 -7.67 -22.97 -14.28
CA CYS A 226 -9.05 -22.64 -13.90
C CYS A 226 -9.93 -22.26 -15.10
N GLY A 227 -9.41 -22.24 -16.34
CA GLY A 227 -10.16 -21.84 -17.53
C GLY A 227 -10.48 -20.34 -17.57
N VAL A 228 -9.69 -19.51 -16.89
CA VAL A 228 -9.86 -18.05 -16.84
C VAL A 228 -9.01 -17.42 -17.95
N ALA A 229 -9.66 -16.80 -18.95
CA ALA A 229 -8.98 -16.23 -20.10
C ALA A 229 -8.32 -14.88 -19.80
N SER A 230 -8.92 -14.06 -18.94
CA SER A 230 -8.39 -12.77 -18.52
C SER A 230 -8.58 -12.55 -17.03
N PRO A 231 -7.77 -11.69 -16.38
CA PRO A 231 -7.94 -11.35 -14.95
C PRO A 231 -9.35 -10.84 -14.60
N GLN A 232 -10.03 -10.20 -15.56
CA GLN A 232 -11.39 -9.67 -15.41
C GLN A 232 -12.46 -10.77 -15.36
N ASP A 233 -12.15 -11.97 -15.84
CA ASP A 233 -13.07 -13.11 -15.87
C ASP A 233 -13.01 -13.92 -14.55
N ALA A 234 -12.12 -13.53 -13.62
CA ALA A 234 -12.04 -14.17 -12.31
C ALA A 234 -13.27 -13.81 -11.46
N THR A 235 -14.06 -14.81 -11.09
CA THR A 235 -15.31 -14.68 -10.35
C THR A 235 -15.27 -15.39 -9.00
N PRO A 236 -16.07 -15.01 -7.99
CA PRO A 236 -16.00 -15.55 -6.64
C PRO A 236 -16.19 -17.08 -6.53
N ASP A 237 -16.86 -17.70 -7.50
CA ASP A 237 -17.06 -19.16 -7.56
C ASP A 237 -15.74 -19.95 -7.79
N LEU A 238 -14.68 -19.29 -8.25
CA LEU A 238 -13.32 -19.86 -8.29
C LEU A 238 -12.72 -20.09 -6.91
N VAL A 239 -13.26 -19.43 -5.90
CA VAL A 239 -12.78 -19.54 -4.52
C VAL A 239 -13.77 -20.40 -3.75
N GLY A 240 -13.40 -21.66 -3.51
CA GLY A 240 -14.22 -22.57 -2.69
C GLY A 240 -14.50 -21.99 -1.30
N THR A 241 -15.70 -22.23 -0.81
CA THR A 241 -16.12 -21.87 0.56
C THR A 241 -15.56 -22.83 1.60
#